data_56190d03004d22457735aaa166cae7e4
#
_entry.id   56190d03004d22457735aaa166cae7e4
#
_cell.length_a   1.000
_cell.length_b   1.000
_cell.length_c   1.000
_cell.angle_alpha   90.00
_cell.angle_beta   90.00
_cell.angle_gamma   90.00
#
_symmetry.space_group_name_H-M   'P 1'
#
loop_
_entity.id
_entity.type
_entity.pdbx_description
1 polymer ?
#
loop_
_entity_poly.entity_id
_entity_poly.type
_entity_poly.pdbx_seq_one_letter_code
_entity_poly.pdbx_strand_id
1 'polypeptide(L)'
;MADFLTQFVADFAEAMRTVDARAPVAERARGKGTFQPGIGPHTEDAVVAMCVTEMARAHPARYGAHSRAVPYDSMSRARCDLCFGAAPRWEWAIEAKLLRILGDHGKPNDNMLMHILSPYPQDRSALTDCSKLAASPIAERKAVMIFGYPHEEWPLEPAISAFERLAAASVRLGARRSAGVDGLIHPVHRAAAVYAWEIDPR
;
A
#
# COMPACT_ATOMS: atom_id res chain seq x y z
N MET A 1 9.45 2.77 22.72
CA MET A 1 9.28 1.85 21.57
C MET A 1 8.62 2.62 20.45
N ALA A 2 9.06 2.43 19.19
CA ALA A 2 8.35 3.00 18.03
C ALA A 2 6.91 2.45 17.99
N ASP A 3 5.94 3.27 17.57
CA ASP A 3 4.58 2.79 17.38
C ASP A 3 4.50 1.77 16.23
N PHE A 4 3.46 0.94 16.23
CA PHE A 4 3.28 -0.12 15.23
C PHE A 4 3.39 0.41 13.80
N LEU A 5 2.72 1.53 13.50
CA LEU A 5 2.64 2.04 12.14
C LEU A 5 3.99 2.60 11.65
N THR A 6 4.77 3.23 12.54
CA THR A 6 6.16 3.65 12.23
C THR A 6 7.03 2.45 11.87
N GLN A 7 6.94 1.37 12.67
CA GLN A 7 7.70 0.17 12.39
C GLN A 7 7.21 -0.54 11.13
N PHE A 8 5.89 -0.57 10.92
CA PHE A 8 5.28 -1.22 9.77
C PHE A 8 5.74 -0.61 8.44
N VAL A 9 5.77 0.73 8.31
CA VAL A 9 6.25 1.37 7.07
C VAL A 9 7.73 1.11 6.80
N ALA A 10 8.56 1.08 7.87
CA ALA A 10 9.97 0.76 7.75
C ALA A 10 10.19 -0.70 7.32
N ASP A 11 9.52 -1.64 7.98
CA ASP A 11 9.63 -3.07 7.67
C ASP A 11 9.04 -3.38 6.28
N PHE A 12 7.97 -2.69 5.85
CA PHE A 12 7.42 -2.87 4.50
C PHE A 12 8.39 -2.36 3.42
N ALA A 13 9.01 -1.20 3.61
CA ALA A 13 10.02 -0.67 2.69
C ALA A 13 11.23 -1.61 2.59
N GLU A 14 11.72 -2.13 3.71
CA GLU A 14 12.80 -3.11 3.73
C GLU A 14 12.39 -4.45 3.07
N ALA A 15 11.15 -4.89 3.28
CA ALA A 15 10.60 -6.07 2.58
C ALA A 15 10.55 -5.84 1.07
N MET A 16 10.17 -4.65 0.60
CA MET A 16 10.23 -4.32 -0.84
C MET A 16 11.64 -4.50 -1.39
N ARG A 17 12.67 -4.00 -0.71
CA ARG A 17 14.08 -4.15 -1.10
C ARG A 17 14.51 -5.61 -1.12
N THR A 18 14.15 -6.36 -0.07
CA THR A 18 14.52 -7.78 0.06
C THR A 18 13.84 -8.65 -1.00
N VAL A 19 12.58 -8.39 -1.31
CA VAL A 19 11.84 -9.08 -2.37
C VAL A 19 12.43 -8.72 -3.74
N ASP A 20 12.70 -7.43 -4.00
CA ASP A 20 13.26 -6.94 -5.25
C ASP A 20 14.62 -7.60 -5.57
N ALA A 21 15.50 -7.76 -4.56
CA ALA A 21 16.80 -8.41 -4.70
C ALA A 21 16.73 -9.87 -5.18
N ARG A 22 15.57 -10.52 -5.09
CA ARG A 22 15.32 -11.87 -5.64
C ARG A 22 14.92 -11.83 -7.12
N ALA A 23 14.88 -10.66 -7.72
CA ALA A 23 14.55 -10.43 -9.12
C ALA A 23 13.21 -11.04 -9.56
N PRO A 24 12.09 -10.80 -8.84
CA PRO A 24 10.82 -11.35 -9.23
C PRO A 24 10.41 -10.86 -10.62
N VAL A 25 9.77 -11.73 -11.40
CA VAL A 25 9.36 -11.43 -12.77
C VAL A 25 7.84 -11.45 -12.86
N ALA A 26 7.26 -10.32 -13.27
CA ALA A 26 5.83 -10.22 -13.51
C ALA A 26 5.48 -10.58 -14.95
N GLU A 27 4.38 -11.28 -15.14
CA GLU A 27 3.83 -11.59 -16.46
C GLU A 27 3.01 -10.41 -16.99
N ARG A 28 3.11 -10.16 -18.30
CA ARG A 28 2.25 -9.17 -18.96
C ARG A 28 0.84 -9.73 -19.09
N ALA A 29 -0.13 -8.85 -18.89
CA ALA A 29 -1.52 -9.19 -19.15
C ALA A 29 -1.67 -9.74 -20.59
N ARG A 30 -2.47 -10.78 -20.75
CA ARG A 30 -2.72 -11.49 -22.03
C ARG A 30 -1.58 -12.36 -22.55
N GLY A 31 -0.68 -12.84 -21.68
CA GLY A 31 0.32 -13.85 -22.05
C GLY A 31 1.37 -13.43 -23.09
N LYS A 32 1.59 -12.11 -23.26
CA LYS A 32 2.54 -11.57 -24.25
C LYS A 32 3.93 -11.27 -23.65
N GLY A 33 4.48 -12.22 -22.88
CA GLY A 33 5.82 -12.11 -22.32
C GLY A 33 5.86 -11.57 -20.90
N THR A 34 7.06 -11.28 -20.42
CA THR A 34 7.33 -10.82 -19.05
C THR A 34 7.78 -9.37 -19.06
N PHE A 35 7.69 -8.75 -17.88
CA PHE A 35 8.33 -7.46 -17.61
C PHE A 35 9.81 -7.66 -17.27
N GLN A 36 10.57 -6.56 -17.19
CA GLN A 36 11.91 -6.57 -16.62
C GLN A 36 11.83 -7.03 -15.15
N PRO A 37 12.85 -7.76 -14.65
CA PRO A 37 12.88 -8.20 -13.27
C PRO A 37 12.79 -7.06 -12.27
N GLY A 38 12.24 -7.34 -11.09
CA GLY A 38 12.08 -6.43 -9.99
C GLY A 38 10.64 -6.36 -9.49
N ILE A 39 10.46 -5.78 -8.32
CA ILE A 39 9.15 -5.67 -7.67
C ILE A 39 8.23 -4.65 -8.36
N GLY A 40 8.80 -3.63 -9.03
CA GLY A 40 8.09 -2.51 -9.62
C GLY A 40 6.95 -2.86 -10.59
N PRO A 41 7.11 -3.83 -11.51
CA PRO A 41 6.07 -4.21 -12.46
C PRO A 41 4.87 -4.96 -11.86
N HIS A 42 4.98 -5.46 -10.65
CA HIS A 42 3.92 -6.26 -10.05
C HIS A 42 2.68 -5.43 -9.70
N THR A 43 1.53 -6.09 -9.65
CA THR A 43 0.27 -5.47 -9.20
C THR A 43 0.34 -5.14 -7.71
N GLU A 44 -0.50 -4.21 -7.27
CA GLU A 44 -0.65 -3.84 -5.86
C GLU A 44 -0.79 -5.06 -4.95
N ASP A 45 -1.74 -5.95 -5.26
CA ASP A 45 -2.00 -7.16 -4.48
C ASP A 45 -0.79 -8.10 -4.42
N ALA A 46 -0.06 -8.26 -5.53
CA ALA A 46 1.14 -9.10 -5.57
C ALA A 46 2.27 -8.50 -4.73
N VAL A 47 2.50 -7.17 -4.80
CA VAL A 47 3.51 -6.51 -3.96
C VAL A 47 3.17 -6.65 -2.49
N VAL A 48 1.92 -6.36 -2.10
CA VAL A 48 1.47 -6.52 -0.70
C VAL A 48 1.68 -7.97 -0.23
N ALA A 49 1.30 -8.96 -1.06
CA ALA A 49 1.48 -10.37 -0.73
C ALA A 49 2.94 -10.74 -0.47
N MET A 50 3.82 -10.38 -1.38
CA MET A 50 5.25 -10.68 -1.27
C MET A 50 5.89 -10.01 -0.07
N CYS A 51 5.60 -8.72 0.14
CA CYS A 51 6.17 -7.94 1.24
C CYS A 51 5.68 -8.45 2.61
N VAL A 52 4.38 -8.71 2.77
CA VAL A 52 3.84 -9.20 4.04
C VAL A 52 4.37 -10.60 4.37
N THR A 53 4.52 -11.47 3.36
CA THR A 53 5.15 -12.78 3.55
C THR A 53 6.60 -12.63 4.05
N GLU A 54 7.36 -11.71 3.48
CA GLU A 54 8.73 -11.43 3.89
C GLU A 54 8.79 -10.83 5.30
N MET A 55 7.92 -9.88 5.62
CA MET A 55 7.80 -9.30 6.97
C MET A 55 7.46 -10.35 8.02
N ALA A 56 6.51 -11.24 7.73
CA ALA A 56 6.14 -12.34 8.63
C ALA A 56 7.31 -13.32 8.85
N ARG A 57 8.12 -13.56 7.81
CA ARG A 57 9.34 -14.37 7.91
C ARG A 57 10.42 -13.70 8.75
N ALA A 58 10.63 -12.40 8.56
CA ALA A 58 11.67 -11.63 9.24
C ALA A 58 11.31 -11.31 10.69
N HIS A 59 10.04 -11.04 10.95
CA HIS A 59 9.52 -10.59 12.24
C HIS A 59 8.25 -11.36 12.64
N PRO A 60 8.34 -12.69 12.86
CA PRO A 60 7.17 -13.55 13.07
C PRO A 60 6.34 -13.16 14.30
N ALA A 61 6.95 -12.65 15.35
CA ALA A 61 6.25 -12.20 16.55
C ALA A 61 5.34 -10.98 16.29
N ARG A 62 5.66 -10.15 15.28
CA ARG A 62 4.91 -8.92 14.96
C ARG A 62 3.93 -9.13 13.83
N TYR A 63 4.30 -9.90 12.80
CA TYR A 63 3.54 -10.02 11.56
C TYR A 63 3.11 -11.45 11.24
N GLY A 64 3.44 -12.43 12.07
CA GLY A 64 3.08 -13.84 11.84
C GLY A 64 1.56 -14.07 11.87
N ALA A 65 0.84 -13.38 12.75
CA ALA A 65 -0.61 -13.42 12.78
C ALA A 65 -1.20 -12.35 11.86
N HIS A 66 -1.45 -12.69 10.60
CA HIS A 66 -2.07 -11.79 9.63
C HIS A 66 -3.02 -12.54 8.70
N SER A 67 -3.93 -11.80 8.09
CA SER A 67 -4.80 -12.27 7.00
C SER A 67 -4.94 -11.21 5.94
N ARG A 68 -5.11 -11.65 4.69
CA ARG A 68 -5.33 -10.79 3.53
C ARG A 68 -6.75 -10.96 3.00
N ALA A 69 -7.25 -9.94 2.31
CA ALA A 69 -8.57 -9.93 1.70
C ALA A 69 -9.69 -10.27 2.69
N VAL A 70 -9.64 -9.71 3.91
CA VAL A 70 -10.62 -9.95 4.97
C VAL A 70 -11.94 -9.26 4.64
N PRO A 71 -13.08 -9.97 4.62
CA PRO A 71 -14.39 -9.36 4.35
C PRO A 71 -14.74 -8.27 5.35
N TYR A 72 -15.34 -7.19 4.86
CA TYR A 72 -16.02 -6.21 5.73
C TYR A 72 -17.41 -6.70 6.08
N ASP A 73 -17.77 -6.71 7.37
CA ASP A 73 -19.05 -7.23 7.84
C ASP A 73 -20.27 -6.51 7.24
N SER A 74 -20.14 -5.21 6.97
CA SER A 74 -21.25 -4.38 6.46
C SER A 74 -21.28 -4.22 4.94
N MET A 75 -20.34 -4.83 4.19
CA MET A 75 -20.18 -4.60 2.74
C MET A 75 -19.95 -5.92 2.00
N SER A 76 -20.98 -6.46 1.38
CA SER A 76 -21.06 -7.82 0.84
C SER A 76 -19.94 -8.26 -0.12
N ARG A 77 -19.20 -7.34 -0.72
CA ARG A 77 -18.11 -7.64 -1.67
C ARG A 77 -16.79 -6.93 -1.37
N ALA A 78 -16.78 -6.01 -0.41
CA ALA A 78 -15.56 -5.29 -0.04
C ALA A 78 -14.70 -6.16 0.87
N ARG A 79 -13.39 -6.08 0.67
CA ARG A 79 -12.41 -6.78 1.48
C ARG A 79 -11.31 -5.80 1.88
N CYS A 80 -10.86 -5.91 3.11
CA CYS A 80 -9.68 -5.19 3.59
C CYS A 80 -8.43 -5.92 3.09
N ASP A 81 -7.47 -5.18 2.57
CA ASP A 81 -6.28 -5.76 1.97
C ASP A 81 -5.45 -6.54 2.96
N LEU A 82 -5.32 -6.05 4.22
CA LEU A 82 -4.46 -6.64 5.22
C LEU A 82 -5.00 -6.40 6.63
N CYS A 83 -5.10 -7.47 7.43
CA CYS A 83 -5.41 -7.39 8.85
C CYS A 83 -4.34 -8.11 9.67
N PHE A 84 -3.97 -7.54 10.82
CA PHE A 84 -3.05 -8.13 11.80
C PHE A 84 -3.78 -8.44 13.10
N GLY A 85 -3.31 -9.49 13.81
CA GLY A 85 -3.95 -10.04 14.99
C GLY A 85 -4.73 -11.31 14.66
N ALA A 86 -5.73 -11.63 15.46
CA ALA A 86 -6.53 -12.85 15.33
C ALA A 86 -8.01 -12.56 15.09
N ALA A 87 -8.59 -13.27 14.10
CA ALA A 87 -10.02 -13.21 13.86
C ALA A 87 -10.81 -13.66 15.12
N PRO A 88 -12.00 -13.10 15.37
CA PRO A 88 -12.67 -12.04 14.63
C PRO A 88 -12.28 -10.62 15.08
N ARG A 89 -11.37 -10.48 16.04
CA ARG A 89 -10.94 -9.20 16.64
C ARG A 89 -9.56 -8.82 16.13
N TRP A 90 -9.53 -8.17 14.96
CA TRP A 90 -8.28 -7.69 14.41
C TRP A 90 -7.76 -6.49 15.20
N GLU A 91 -6.46 -6.47 15.46
CA GLU A 91 -5.79 -5.33 16.10
C GLU A 91 -5.65 -4.18 15.10
N TRP A 92 -5.25 -4.51 13.88
CA TRP A 92 -5.06 -3.55 12.78
C TRP A 92 -5.74 -4.02 11.51
N ALA A 93 -6.37 -3.07 10.80
CA ALA A 93 -6.82 -3.21 9.44
C ALA A 93 -6.16 -2.13 8.57
N ILE A 94 -5.54 -2.54 7.48
CA ILE A 94 -4.78 -1.67 6.58
C ILE A 94 -5.27 -1.86 5.15
N GLU A 95 -5.71 -0.78 4.53
CA GLU A 95 -5.93 -0.71 3.08
C GLU A 95 -4.67 -0.19 2.41
N ALA A 96 -4.30 -0.80 1.30
CA ALA A 96 -3.08 -0.48 0.57
C ALA A 96 -3.40 0.08 -0.83
N LYS A 97 -2.62 1.07 -1.27
CA LYS A 97 -2.69 1.61 -2.63
C LYS A 97 -1.31 1.77 -3.23
N LEU A 98 -1.20 1.35 -4.48
CA LEU A 98 0.00 1.54 -5.28
C LEU A 98 -0.10 2.86 -6.06
N LEU A 99 0.85 3.75 -5.84
CA LEU A 99 1.06 4.97 -6.63
C LEU A 99 2.25 4.76 -7.59
N ARG A 100 1.96 4.41 -8.82
CA ARG A 100 2.96 4.18 -9.86
C ARG A 100 2.75 5.17 -11.01
N ILE A 101 3.36 6.37 -10.88
CA ILE A 101 3.20 7.45 -11.85
C ILE A 101 3.79 7.07 -13.21
N LEU A 102 4.98 6.45 -13.22
CA LEU A 102 5.59 5.94 -14.46
C LEU A 102 5.24 4.47 -14.67
N GLY A 103 4.99 4.11 -15.92
CA GLY A 103 4.94 2.71 -16.34
C GLY A 103 6.33 2.10 -16.49
N ASP A 104 6.38 0.78 -16.69
CA ASP A 104 7.63 0.04 -16.87
C ASP A 104 8.45 0.45 -18.10
N HIS A 105 7.84 1.20 -19.00
CA HIS A 105 8.47 1.81 -20.19
C HIS A 105 9.01 3.22 -19.94
N GLY A 106 8.96 3.72 -18.69
CA GLY A 106 9.46 5.05 -18.30
C GLY A 106 8.57 6.22 -18.70
N LYS A 107 7.36 5.99 -19.21
CA LYS A 107 6.39 7.05 -19.54
C LYS A 107 5.30 7.12 -18.48
N PRO A 108 4.67 8.30 -18.27
CA PRO A 108 3.55 8.43 -17.35
C PRO A 108 2.44 7.43 -17.66
N ASN A 109 1.86 6.86 -16.61
CA ASN A 109 0.66 6.05 -16.68
C ASN A 109 -0.58 6.94 -16.62
N ASP A 110 -1.57 6.62 -17.46
CA ASP A 110 -2.87 7.25 -17.38
C ASP A 110 -3.59 6.85 -16.08
N ASN A 111 -4.33 7.80 -15.52
CA ASN A 111 -5.26 7.57 -14.40
C ASN A 111 -4.67 7.09 -13.06
N MET A 112 -3.35 7.06 -12.87
CA MET A 112 -2.77 6.60 -11.59
C MET A 112 -3.17 7.46 -10.40
N LEU A 113 -3.33 8.78 -10.58
CA LEU A 113 -3.81 9.66 -9.52
C LEU A 113 -5.27 9.40 -9.14
N MET A 114 -6.08 8.87 -10.04
CA MET A 114 -7.47 8.50 -9.77
C MET A 114 -7.57 7.42 -8.67
N HIS A 115 -6.65 6.45 -8.67
CA HIS A 115 -6.59 5.42 -7.62
C HIS A 115 -6.22 5.97 -6.23
N ILE A 116 -5.69 7.19 -6.17
CA ILE A 116 -5.36 7.85 -4.90
C ILE A 116 -6.40 8.91 -4.55
N LEU A 117 -6.81 9.75 -5.50
CA LEU A 117 -7.49 11.02 -5.25
C LEU A 117 -8.97 11.07 -5.66
N SER A 118 -9.51 10.03 -6.31
CA SER A 118 -10.91 10.05 -6.70
C SER A 118 -11.83 9.96 -5.48
N PRO A 119 -12.84 10.84 -5.38
CA PRO A 119 -13.85 10.76 -4.32
C PRO A 119 -14.97 9.76 -4.64
N TYR A 120 -14.97 9.16 -5.83
CA TYR A 120 -16.06 8.31 -6.30
C TYR A 120 -15.87 6.85 -5.88
N PRO A 121 -16.88 6.20 -5.25
CA PRO A 121 -16.76 4.83 -4.73
C PRO A 121 -16.37 3.77 -5.77
N GLN A 122 -16.80 3.94 -7.04
CA GLN A 122 -16.47 3.02 -8.12
C GLN A 122 -14.98 2.97 -8.46
N ASP A 123 -14.22 4.02 -8.15
CA ASP A 123 -12.80 4.12 -8.48
C ASP A 123 -11.90 3.45 -7.44
N ARG A 124 -12.47 3.07 -6.27
CA ARG A 124 -11.78 2.33 -5.19
C ARG A 124 -10.45 2.98 -4.81
N SER A 125 -10.44 4.29 -4.68
CA SER A 125 -9.26 5.10 -4.38
C SER A 125 -8.87 5.02 -2.91
N ALA A 126 -7.67 5.53 -2.57
CA ALA A 126 -7.25 5.70 -1.18
C ALA A 126 -8.23 6.57 -0.37
N LEU A 127 -8.84 7.62 -0.98
CA LEU A 127 -9.86 8.44 -0.31
C LEU A 127 -11.11 7.63 0.03
N THR A 128 -11.60 6.80 -0.88
CA THR A 128 -12.78 5.95 -0.62
C THR A 128 -12.47 4.86 0.39
N ASP A 129 -11.24 4.36 0.43
CA ASP A 129 -10.78 3.40 1.44
C ASP A 129 -10.70 4.02 2.83
N CYS A 130 -10.30 5.29 2.98
CA CYS A 130 -10.38 6.01 4.24
C CYS A 130 -11.80 6.04 4.79
N SER A 131 -12.78 6.39 3.95
CA SER A 131 -14.19 6.44 4.35
C SER A 131 -14.73 5.06 4.74
N LYS A 132 -14.36 4.04 3.98
CA LYS A 132 -14.72 2.64 4.24
C LYS A 132 -14.16 2.13 5.57
N LEU A 133 -12.88 2.39 5.84
CA LEU A 133 -12.22 2.05 7.10
C LEU A 133 -12.87 2.77 8.28
N ALA A 134 -13.10 4.08 8.16
CA ALA A 134 -13.70 4.87 9.23
C ALA A 134 -15.10 4.37 9.63
N ALA A 135 -15.89 3.93 8.65
CA ALA A 135 -17.26 3.43 8.85
C ALA A 135 -17.31 1.97 9.35
N SER A 136 -16.20 1.22 9.31
CA SER A 136 -16.20 -0.21 9.62
C SER A 136 -15.67 -0.51 11.03
N PRO A 137 -16.27 -1.47 11.75
CA PRO A 137 -15.75 -1.99 13.02
C PRO A 137 -14.71 -3.12 12.84
N ILE A 138 -14.14 -3.29 11.64
CA ILE A 138 -13.31 -4.44 11.26
C ILE A 138 -12.11 -4.69 12.19
N ALA A 139 -11.55 -3.64 12.79
CA ALA A 139 -10.39 -3.73 13.68
C ALA A 139 -10.41 -2.62 14.73
N GLU A 140 -9.61 -2.79 15.80
CA GLU A 140 -9.42 -1.79 16.85
C GLU A 140 -8.75 -0.52 16.30
N ARG A 141 -7.73 -0.70 15.47
CA ARG A 141 -7.00 0.40 14.80
C ARG A 141 -7.02 0.21 13.29
N LYS A 142 -7.05 1.29 12.57
CA LYS A 142 -7.21 1.28 11.11
C LYS A 142 -6.23 2.23 10.48
N ALA A 143 -5.69 1.84 9.32
CA ALA A 143 -4.75 2.69 8.59
C ALA A 143 -4.95 2.57 7.07
N VAL A 144 -4.60 3.62 6.35
CA VAL A 144 -4.36 3.55 4.91
C VAL A 144 -2.86 3.64 4.66
N MET A 145 -2.38 2.81 3.75
CA MET A 145 -1.01 2.81 3.26
C MET A 145 -1.01 3.17 1.77
N ILE A 146 -0.15 4.11 1.39
CA ILE A 146 0.17 4.37 -0.02
C ILE A 146 1.65 4.05 -0.20
N PHE A 147 1.97 3.19 -1.15
CA PHE A 147 3.35 2.91 -1.52
C PHE A 147 3.55 3.15 -3.01
N GLY A 148 4.77 3.46 -3.42
CA GLY A 148 5.01 3.75 -4.83
C GLY A 148 6.48 3.94 -5.14
N TYR A 149 6.74 4.26 -6.40
CA TYR A 149 8.07 4.35 -6.97
C TYR A 149 8.36 5.80 -7.37
N PRO A 150 9.07 6.58 -6.51
CA PRO A 150 9.43 7.94 -6.84
C PRO A 150 10.43 7.97 -8.00
N HIS A 151 10.36 9.03 -8.78
CA HIS A 151 11.32 9.36 -9.82
C HIS A 151 11.69 10.83 -9.69
N GLU A 152 12.91 11.23 -10.07
CA GLU A 152 13.38 12.60 -9.91
C GLU A 152 12.44 13.62 -10.57
N GLU A 153 12.03 13.36 -11.81
CA GLU A 153 11.08 14.22 -12.54
C GLU A 153 9.61 14.03 -12.13
N TRP A 154 9.30 12.94 -11.45
CA TRP A 154 7.93 12.55 -11.07
C TRP A 154 7.86 12.15 -9.59
N PRO A 155 8.08 13.11 -8.66
CA PRO A 155 8.02 12.85 -7.23
C PRO A 155 6.60 12.47 -6.79
N LEU A 156 6.49 11.61 -5.78
CA LEU A 156 5.20 11.20 -5.23
C LEU A 156 4.58 12.27 -4.33
N GLU A 157 5.39 13.13 -3.72
CA GLU A 157 4.98 14.08 -2.69
C GLU A 157 3.80 15.00 -3.07
N PRO A 158 3.67 15.52 -4.30
CA PRO A 158 2.49 16.32 -4.67
C PRO A 158 1.18 15.53 -4.56
N ALA A 159 1.18 14.25 -4.96
CA ALA A 159 0.01 13.38 -4.85
C ALA A 159 -0.30 13.02 -3.39
N ILE A 160 0.73 12.74 -2.59
CA ILE A 160 0.62 12.46 -1.16
C ILE A 160 0.05 13.65 -0.41
N SER A 161 0.58 14.86 -0.64
CA SER A 161 0.07 16.09 -0.02
C SER A 161 -1.37 16.43 -0.45
N ALA A 162 -1.73 16.13 -1.71
CA ALA A 162 -3.11 16.28 -2.18
C ALA A 162 -4.05 15.27 -1.49
N PHE A 163 -3.62 14.01 -1.36
CA PHE A 163 -4.37 12.98 -0.63
C PHE A 163 -4.65 13.43 0.81
N GLU A 164 -3.65 13.89 1.56
CA GLU A 164 -3.83 14.33 2.94
C GLU A 164 -4.87 15.43 3.08
N ARG A 165 -4.79 16.46 2.21
CA ARG A 165 -5.76 17.56 2.22
C ARG A 165 -7.18 17.09 1.95
N LEU A 166 -7.36 16.19 0.98
CA LEU A 166 -8.69 15.69 0.59
C LEU A 166 -9.23 14.71 1.64
N ALA A 167 -8.43 13.80 2.14
CA ALA A 167 -8.84 12.83 3.16
C ALA A 167 -9.23 13.52 4.48
N ALA A 168 -8.51 14.58 4.86
CA ALA A 168 -8.85 15.40 6.02
C ALA A 168 -10.23 16.06 5.95
N ALA A 169 -10.89 16.10 4.82
CA ALA A 169 -12.28 16.56 4.70
C ALA A 169 -13.30 15.52 5.21
N SER A 170 -12.99 14.23 5.18
CA SER A 170 -13.93 13.13 5.48
C SER A 170 -13.57 12.34 6.74
N VAL A 171 -12.28 12.20 7.06
CA VAL A 171 -11.80 11.42 8.21
C VAL A 171 -10.79 12.24 9.03
N ARG A 172 -10.49 11.78 10.25
CA ARG A 172 -9.34 12.26 11.01
C ARG A 172 -8.14 11.42 10.64
N LEU A 173 -7.15 12.04 9.96
CA LEU A 173 -5.86 11.42 9.68
C LEU A 173 -4.91 11.63 10.85
N GLY A 174 -4.29 10.55 11.32
CA GLY A 174 -3.13 10.59 12.19
C GLY A 174 -1.91 11.20 11.50
N ALA A 175 -0.81 11.35 12.24
CA ALA A 175 0.43 11.84 11.66
C ALA A 175 0.96 10.87 10.60
N ARG A 176 1.50 11.41 9.50
CA ARG A 176 2.16 10.63 8.45
C ARG A 176 3.33 9.84 9.04
N ARG A 177 3.40 8.55 8.73
CA ARG A 177 4.60 7.73 8.87
C ARG A 177 5.13 7.44 7.48
N SER A 178 6.44 7.48 7.30
CA SER A 178 7.04 7.21 6.00
C SER A 178 8.38 6.52 6.11
N ALA A 179 8.70 5.70 5.12
CA ALA A 179 9.99 5.10 4.92
C ALA A 179 10.26 4.95 3.42
N GLY A 180 11.52 4.80 3.05
CA GLY A 180 11.89 4.59 1.66
C GLY A 180 13.13 3.73 1.55
N VAL A 181 13.34 3.19 0.36
CA VAL A 181 14.52 2.41 -0.02
C VAL A 181 14.93 2.76 -1.44
N ASP A 182 16.22 2.71 -1.69
CA ASP A 182 16.86 2.93 -2.99
C ASP A 182 17.52 1.66 -3.49
N GLY A 183 17.98 1.70 -4.74
CA GLY A 183 18.78 0.64 -5.33
C GLY A 183 17.97 -0.58 -5.78
N LEU A 184 16.67 -0.40 -6.07
CA LEU A 184 15.87 -1.46 -6.69
C LEU A 184 16.39 -1.76 -8.10
N ILE A 185 16.22 -3.02 -8.52
CA ILE A 185 16.85 -3.55 -9.74
C ILE A 185 16.16 -3.15 -11.04
N HIS A 186 14.86 -2.86 -10.99
CA HIS A 186 14.11 -2.46 -12.18
C HIS A 186 14.63 -1.11 -12.75
N PRO A 187 14.89 -0.99 -14.07
CA PRO A 187 15.54 0.21 -14.63
C PRO A 187 14.76 1.52 -14.45
N VAL A 188 13.42 1.45 -14.35
CA VAL A 188 12.55 2.61 -14.12
C VAL A 188 12.21 2.78 -12.64
N HIS A 189 11.88 1.71 -11.94
CA HIS A 189 11.45 1.73 -10.54
C HIS A 189 12.64 1.46 -9.61
N ARG A 190 13.56 2.42 -9.49
CA ARG A 190 14.84 2.28 -8.79
C ARG A 190 14.79 2.59 -7.31
N ALA A 191 13.70 3.18 -6.85
CA ALA A 191 13.45 3.51 -5.46
C ALA A 191 12.00 3.20 -5.12
N ALA A 192 11.71 2.98 -3.84
CA ALA A 192 10.35 2.88 -3.33
C ALA A 192 10.16 3.77 -2.11
N ALA A 193 8.95 4.29 -1.94
CA ALA A 193 8.53 5.01 -0.76
C ALA A 193 7.20 4.46 -0.26
N VAL A 194 7.04 4.41 1.05
CA VAL A 194 5.86 3.90 1.76
C VAL A 194 5.39 4.98 2.72
N TYR A 195 4.11 5.29 2.67
CA TYR A 195 3.45 6.26 3.51
C TYR A 195 2.25 5.60 4.19
N ALA A 196 2.00 5.90 5.46
CA ALA A 196 0.82 5.40 6.15
C ALA A 196 0.27 6.41 7.16
N TRP A 197 -1.04 6.36 7.35
CA TRP A 197 -1.78 7.20 8.30
C TRP A 197 -2.79 6.34 9.04
N GLU A 198 -2.88 6.55 10.33
CA GLU A 198 -3.99 6.00 11.11
C GLU A 198 -5.28 6.73 10.76
N ILE A 199 -6.39 6.01 10.71
CA ILE A 199 -7.71 6.52 10.35
C ILE A 199 -8.63 6.42 11.56
N ASP A 200 -9.10 7.57 12.04
CA ASP A 200 -10.15 7.66 13.03
C ASP A 200 -11.44 8.21 12.40
N PRO A 201 -12.62 7.76 12.85
CA PRO A 201 -13.88 8.41 12.48
C PRO A 201 -13.89 9.85 12.99
N ARG A 202 -14.50 10.75 12.24
CA ARG A 202 -14.77 12.12 12.69
C ARG A 202 -15.90 12.18 13.69
#